data_c1a0b71538cfc24703e1caa1fc0abf63
#
_entry.id   c1a0b71538cfc24703e1caa1fc0abf63
#
_cell.length_a   1.000
_cell.length_b   1.000
_cell.length_c   1.000
_cell.angle_alpha   90.00
_cell.angle_beta   90.00
_cell.angle_gamma   90.00
#
_symmetry.space_group_name_H-M   'P 1'
#
loop_
_entity.id
_entity.type
_entity.pdbx_description
1 polymer ?
#
loop_
_entity_poly.entity_id
_entity_poly.type
_entity_poly.pdbx_seq_one_letter_code
_entity_poly.pdbx_strand_id
1 'polypeptide(L)'
;MTGIVAAYVYFVKVAGPRWMASREPFQITGLIKVYNFVNIFVNFFFTVQFGRYSYFGGGYSWFCQKMDHSRDANSIMLVNLGYFYCIVRVIDFLDTVFFVLRKKFSQITTLHYTHHALVAWSGWLFVSVGCDGQVVLGIMVNSAIHVLMYTYYFLAACGPIVRRHLWWKRYITRIQITQFVCLLIHIMIPVFYDCGYPRGLLLWAFAQGTFGLVLFINFYVKSYISRQSIDKTYGPALKSATKSLLTNNDEEKPNRAYSKRA
;
A
#
# COMPACT_ATOMS: atom_id res chain seq x y z
N MET A 1 -20.80 5.58 -0.61
CA MET A 1 -19.39 5.17 -0.89
C MET A 1 -19.03 5.33 -2.37
N THR A 2 -19.81 4.83 -3.32
CA THR A 2 -19.51 4.90 -4.78
C THR A 2 -19.14 6.31 -5.26
N GLY A 3 -19.89 7.34 -4.84
CA GLY A 3 -19.59 8.73 -5.19
C GLY A 3 -18.22 9.22 -4.66
N ILE A 4 -17.86 8.83 -3.43
CA ILE A 4 -16.54 9.17 -2.83
C ILE A 4 -15.42 8.51 -3.61
N VAL A 5 -15.55 7.23 -3.96
CA VAL A 5 -14.56 6.50 -4.76
C VAL A 5 -14.44 7.08 -6.17
N ALA A 6 -15.56 7.41 -6.81
CA ALA A 6 -15.57 8.04 -8.13
C ALA A 6 -14.87 9.42 -8.10
N ALA A 7 -15.18 10.24 -7.10
CA ALA A 7 -14.52 11.55 -6.90
C ALA A 7 -13.02 11.40 -6.65
N TYR A 8 -12.61 10.42 -5.86
CA TYR A 8 -11.20 10.09 -5.63
C TYR A 8 -10.48 9.72 -6.94
N VAL A 9 -11.03 8.78 -7.71
CA VAL A 9 -10.42 8.35 -8.97
C VAL A 9 -10.35 9.51 -9.98
N TYR A 10 -11.42 10.30 -10.08
CA TYR A 10 -11.45 11.49 -10.95
C TYR A 10 -10.39 12.52 -10.53
N PHE A 11 -10.28 12.82 -9.23
CA PHE A 11 -9.26 13.72 -8.71
C PHE A 11 -7.85 13.22 -9.05
N VAL A 12 -7.56 11.96 -8.78
CA VAL A 12 -6.21 11.39 -8.97
C VAL A 12 -5.80 11.34 -10.43
N LYS A 13 -6.73 11.03 -11.33
CA LYS A 13 -6.42 10.81 -12.76
C LYS A 13 -6.56 12.07 -13.61
N VAL A 14 -7.44 12.99 -13.24
CA VAL A 14 -7.83 14.12 -14.08
C VAL A 14 -7.66 15.46 -13.38
N ALA A 15 -8.44 15.72 -12.33
CA ALA A 15 -8.52 17.04 -11.73
C ALA A 15 -7.19 17.46 -11.04
N GLY A 16 -6.60 16.57 -10.25
CA GLY A 16 -5.38 16.83 -9.50
C GLY A 16 -4.17 17.12 -10.40
N PRO A 17 -3.84 16.27 -11.39
CA PRO A 17 -2.77 16.56 -12.35
C PRO A 17 -2.98 17.86 -13.12
N ARG A 18 -4.21 18.17 -13.57
CA ARG A 18 -4.53 19.44 -14.23
C ARG A 18 -4.34 20.62 -13.29
N TRP A 19 -4.84 20.52 -12.08
CA TRP A 19 -4.70 21.59 -11.07
C TRP A 19 -3.25 21.86 -10.68
N MET A 20 -2.41 20.82 -10.68
CA MET A 20 -0.99 20.92 -10.38
C MET A 20 -0.13 21.32 -11.59
N ALA A 21 -0.67 21.33 -12.82
CA ALA A 21 0.14 21.55 -14.04
C ALA A 21 0.98 22.83 -13.97
N SER A 22 0.35 23.96 -13.57
CA SER A 22 0.97 25.29 -13.47
C SER A 22 1.53 25.63 -12.07
N ARG A 23 1.53 24.69 -11.11
CA ARG A 23 1.95 24.94 -9.72
C ARG A 23 3.27 24.25 -9.43
N GLU A 24 4.06 24.81 -8.51
CA GLU A 24 5.24 24.14 -7.98
C GLU A 24 4.85 22.99 -7.01
N PRO A 25 5.70 21.94 -6.88
CA PRO A 25 5.46 20.86 -5.94
C PRO A 25 5.39 21.38 -4.49
N PHE A 26 4.35 21.01 -3.76
CA PHE A 26 4.21 21.40 -2.36
C PHE A 26 5.25 20.71 -1.46
N GLN A 27 5.83 21.48 -0.54
CA GLN A 27 6.82 21.02 0.43
C GLN A 27 6.12 20.52 1.73
N ILE A 28 5.40 19.41 1.62
CA ILE A 28 4.57 18.85 2.71
C ILE A 28 5.22 17.65 3.42
N THR A 29 6.55 17.55 3.41
CA THR A 29 7.27 16.41 4.02
C THR A 29 6.98 16.28 5.53
N GLY A 30 6.84 17.39 6.25
CA GLY A 30 6.46 17.38 7.67
C GLY A 30 5.09 16.76 7.90
N LEU A 31 4.08 17.20 7.12
CA LEU A 31 2.73 16.66 7.17
C LEU A 31 2.70 15.15 6.87
N ILE A 32 3.44 14.69 5.86
CA ILE A 32 3.56 13.26 5.52
C ILE A 32 4.16 12.46 6.66
N LYS A 33 5.17 12.99 7.38
CA LYS A 33 5.73 12.31 8.55
C LYS A 33 4.70 12.13 9.64
N VAL A 34 3.97 13.20 9.99
CA VAL A 34 2.91 13.14 11.01
C VAL A 34 1.82 12.15 10.60
N TYR A 35 1.36 12.21 9.36
CA TYR A 35 0.36 11.30 8.81
C TYR A 35 0.81 9.83 8.90
N ASN A 36 2.02 9.51 8.44
CA ASN A 36 2.55 8.15 8.52
C ASN A 36 2.70 7.68 9.97
N PHE A 37 3.18 8.55 10.86
CA PHE A 37 3.33 8.24 12.29
C PHE A 37 1.97 7.91 12.92
N VAL A 38 0.95 8.73 12.69
CA VAL A 38 -0.41 8.46 13.19
C VAL A 38 -0.94 7.13 12.64
N ASN A 39 -0.74 6.85 11.35
CA ASN A 39 -1.20 5.60 10.73
C ASN A 39 -0.51 4.34 11.30
N ILE A 40 0.73 4.42 11.79
CA ILE A 40 1.36 3.31 12.51
C ILE A 40 0.52 2.93 13.74
N PHE A 41 0.17 3.90 14.58
CA PHE A 41 -0.60 3.64 15.81
C PHE A 41 -2.04 3.25 15.53
N VAL A 42 -2.69 3.87 14.55
CA VAL A 42 -4.06 3.53 14.16
C VAL A 42 -4.16 2.09 13.66
N ASN A 43 -3.25 1.66 12.78
CA ASN A 43 -3.24 0.29 12.30
C ASN A 43 -2.80 -0.72 13.38
N PHE A 44 -1.89 -0.34 14.27
CA PHE A 44 -1.55 -1.16 15.45
C PHE A 44 -2.76 -1.35 16.36
N PHE A 45 -3.50 -0.27 16.64
CA PHE A 45 -4.75 -0.33 17.42
C PHE A 45 -5.74 -1.31 16.79
N PHE A 46 -5.99 -1.21 15.48
CA PHE A 46 -6.90 -2.14 14.79
C PHE A 46 -6.40 -3.59 14.87
N THR A 47 -5.10 -3.83 14.68
CA THR A 47 -4.52 -5.18 14.81
C THR A 47 -4.82 -5.79 16.16
N VAL A 48 -4.57 -5.03 17.24
CA VAL A 48 -4.79 -5.50 18.62
C VAL A 48 -6.27 -5.68 18.91
N GLN A 49 -7.12 -4.70 18.56
CA GLN A 49 -8.54 -4.74 18.90
C GLN A 49 -9.30 -5.82 18.11
N PHE A 50 -9.08 -5.93 16.81
CA PHE A 50 -9.66 -7.02 16.03
C PHE A 50 -9.21 -8.38 16.57
N GLY A 51 -7.91 -8.55 16.90
CA GLY A 51 -7.41 -9.77 17.51
C GLY A 51 -8.08 -10.08 18.85
N ARG A 52 -8.20 -9.08 19.74
CA ARG A 52 -8.78 -9.22 21.07
C ARG A 52 -10.25 -9.64 21.04
N TYR A 53 -11.06 -8.99 20.22
CA TYR A 53 -12.51 -9.25 20.16
C TYR A 53 -12.90 -10.42 19.25
N SER A 54 -11.93 -11.03 18.56
CA SER A 54 -12.15 -12.21 17.71
C SER A 54 -11.32 -13.41 18.19
N TYR A 55 -10.13 -13.62 17.64
CA TYR A 55 -9.32 -14.84 17.76
C TYR A 55 -8.68 -15.05 19.13
N PHE A 56 -8.29 -14.00 19.85
CA PHE A 56 -7.56 -14.12 21.13
C PHE A 56 -8.44 -13.98 22.37
N GLY A 57 -9.67 -13.49 22.25
CA GLY A 57 -10.57 -13.29 23.38
C GLY A 57 -12.05 -13.43 23.03
N GLY A 58 -12.41 -13.36 21.74
CA GLY A 58 -13.79 -13.46 21.27
C GLY A 58 -14.24 -14.87 20.90
N GLY A 59 -13.40 -15.90 21.06
CA GLY A 59 -13.76 -17.30 20.79
C GLY A 59 -13.89 -17.66 19.31
N TYR A 60 -13.32 -16.85 18.39
CA TYR A 60 -13.37 -17.11 16.95
C TYR A 60 -12.56 -18.34 16.55
N SER A 61 -13.14 -19.13 15.64
CA SER A 61 -12.44 -20.23 15.00
C SER A 61 -11.43 -19.70 13.97
N TRP A 62 -10.18 -20.18 14.06
CA TRP A 62 -9.14 -19.90 13.07
C TRP A 62 -9.41 -20.56 11.71
N PHE A 63 -10.29 -21.56 11.68
CA PHE A 63 -10.54 -22.34 10.48
C PHE A 63 -11.76 -21.83 9.72
N CYS A 64 -12.93 -21.82 10.33
CA CYS A 64 -14.17 -21.39 9.69
C CYS A 64 -15.04 -20.63 10.70
N GLN A 65 -15.35 -19.37 10.42
CA GLN A 65 -16.09 -18.50 11.32
C GLN A 65 -17.31 -17.93 10.59
N LYS A 66 -18.49 -18.29 11.07
CA LYS A 66 -19.76 -17.69 10.60
C LYS A 66 -19.86 -16.21 11.01
N MET A 67 -20.72 -15.47 10.35
CA MET A 67 -21.13 -14.17 10.85
C MET A 67 -21.96 -14.34 12.13
N ASP A 68 -21.67 -13.50 13.11
CA ASP A 68 -22.42 -13.43 14.35
C ASP A 68 -23.36 -12.22 14.32
N HIS A 69 -24.66 -12.47 14.27
CA HIS A 69 -25.70 -11.45 14.33
C HIS A 69 -26.25 -11.27 15.74
N SER A 70 -25.63 -11.85 16.75
CA SER A 70 -25.98 -11.62 18.14
C SER A 70 -25.71 -10.16 18.54
N ARG A 71 -26.33 -9.74 19.64
CA ARG A 71 -26.07 -8.42 20.24
C ARG A 71 -25.12 -8.54 21.43
N ASP A 72 -24.20 -9.50 21.39
CA ASP A 72 -23.18 -9.59 22.40
C ASP A 72 -22.17 -8.43 22.31
N ALA A 73 -21.42 -8.21 23.39
CA ALA A 73 -20.48 -7.08 23.48
C ALA A 73 -19.35 -7.20 22.46
N ASN A 74 -18.88 -8.41 22.13
CA ASN A 74 -17.79 -8.61 21.17
C ASN A 74 -18.24 -8.35 19.74
N SER A 75 -19.41 -8.86 19.34
CA SER A 75 -19.99 -8.63 18.00
C SER A 75 -20.28 -7.17 17.75
N ILE A 76 -20.89 -6.48 18.72
CA ILE A 76 -21.11 -5.02 18.61
C ILE A 76 -19.78 -4.27 18.48
N MET A 77 -18.76 -4.65 19.26
CA MET A 77 -17.45 -4.01 19.17
C MET A 77 -16.77 -4.24 17.82
N LEU A 78 -16.85 -5.45 17.26
CA LEU A 78 -16.28 -5.75 15.93
C LEU A 78 -16.95 -4.94 14.82
N VAL A 79 -18.27 -4.77 14.86
CA VAL A 79 -18.99 -3.92 13.90
C VAL A 79 -18.55 -2.46 14.02
N ASN A 80 -18.44 -1.93 15.25
CA ASN A 80 -17.95 -0.57 15.48
C ASN A 80 -16.51 -0.39 15.00
N LEU A 81 -15.62 -1.34 15.29
CA LEU A 81 -14.24 -1.32 14.79
C LEU A 81 -14.21 -1.36 13.26
N GLY A 82 -15.06 -2.17 12.63
CA GLY A 82 -15.21 -2.23 11.18
C GLY A 82 -15.64 -0.89 10.58
N TYR A 83 -16.57 -0.19 11.21
CA TYR A 83 -16.98 1.15 10.80
C TYR A 83 -15.83 2.15 10.85
N PHE A 84 -15.08 2.22 11.97
CA PHE A 84 -13.91 3.10 12.07
C PHE A 84 -12.79 2.68 11.10
N TYR A 85 -12.58 1.39 10.91
CA TYR A 85 -11.64 0.87 9.91
C TYR A 85 -12.00 1.36 8.50
N CYS A 86 -13.29 1.30 8.12
CA CYS A 86 -13.76 1.81 6.83
C CYS A 86 -13.46 3.31 6.66
N ILE A 87 -13.69 4.13 7.70
CA ILE A 87 -13.34 5.56 7.67
C ILE A 87 -11.84 5.75 7.44
N VAL A 88 -11.00 5.00 8.13
CA VAL A 88 -9.54 5.07 7.95
C VAL A 88 -9.14 4.68 6.53
N ARG A 89 -9.76 3.67 5.91
CA ARG A 89 -9.51 3.30 4.50
C ARG A 89 -9.87 4.42 3.52
N VAL A 90 -10.85 5.26 3.84
CA VAL A 90 -11.15 6.48 3.05
C VAL A 90 -10.08 7.57 3.31
N ILE A 91 -9.63 7.73 4.55
CA ILE A 91 -8.55 8.66 4.90
C ILE A 91 -7.24 8.28 4.18
N ASP A 92 -6.98 7.00 3.93
CA ASP A 92 -5.80 6.53 3.20
C ASP A 92 -5.75 7.02 1.73
N PHE A 93 -6.84 7.58 1.19
CA PHE A 93 -6.81 8.32 -0.09
C PHE A 93 -5.83 9.51 -0.06
N LEU A 94 -5.54 10.05 1.13
CA LEU A 94 -4.54 11.11 1.30
C LEU A 94 -3.14 10.70 0.86
N ASP A 95 -2.77 9.42 0.92
CA ASP A 95 -1.50 8.93 0.37
C ASP A 95 -1.34 9.33 -1.10
N THR A 96 -2.40 9.13 -1.88
CA THR A 96 -2.41 9.47 -3.29
C THR A 96 -2.51 10.98 -3.52
N VAL A 97 -3.28 11.69 -2.70
CA VAL A 97 -3.36 13.15 -2.73
C VAL A 97 -1.97 13.76 -2.48
N PHE A 98 -1.19 13.23 -1.52
CA PHE A 98 0.18 13.68 -1.29
C PHE A 98 1.11 13.44 -2.48
N PHE A 99 0.93 12.33 -3.21
CA PHE A 99 1.68 12.13 -4.46
C PHE A 99 1.32 13.14 -5.53
N VAL A 100 0.04 13.49 -5.69
CA VAL A 100 -0.42 14.52 -6.62
C VAL A 100 0.17 15.88 -6.25
N LEU A 101 0.04 16.31 -4.99
CA LEU A 101 0.52 17.60 -4.50
C LEU A 101 2.04 17.76 -4.63
N ARG A 102 2.79 16.67 -4.53
CA ARG A 102 4.25 16.65 -4.71
C ARG A 102 4.69 16.37 -6.14
N LYS A 103 3.79 16.31 -7.10
CA LYS A 103 4.04 15.92 -8.50
C LYS A 103 4.77 14.58 -8.65
N LYS A 104 4.56 13.63 -7.72
CA LYS A 104 5.14 12.28 -7.77
C LYS A 104 4.24 11.30 -8.53
N PHE A 105 3.83 11.69 -9.74
CA PHE A 105 2.87 10.94 -10.56
C PHE A 105 3.32 9.51 -10.89
N SER A 106 4.63 9.26 -10.97
CA SER A 106 5.17 7.90 -11.16
C SER A 106 4.84 6.94 -10.00
N GLN A 107 4.47 7.45 -8.83
CA GLN A 107 4.05 6.64 -7.68
C GLN A 107 2.55 6.32 -7.70
N ILE A 108 1.76 7.02 -8.53
CA ILE A 108 0.33 6.78 -8.72
C ILE A 108 0.14 5.66 -9.74
N THR A 109 0.56 4.45 -9.36
CA THR A 109 0.42 3.26 -10.22
C THR A 109 -1.01 2.75 -10.24
N THR A 110 -1.37 1.95 -11.25
CA THR A 110 -2.68 1.28 -11.31
C THR A 110 -2.95 0.45 -10.05
N LEU A 111 -1.92 -0.28 -9.56
CA LEU A 111 -2.01 -0.99 -8.29
C LEU A 111 -2.45 -0.05 -7.16
N HIS A 112 -1.78 1.10 -7.00
CA HIS A 112 -1.97 1.99 -5.86
C HIS A 112 -3.41 2.54 -5.78
N TYR A 113 -3.87 3.29 -6.81
CA TYR A 113 -5.19 3.92 -6.73
C TYR A 113 -6.34 2.93 -6.80
N THR A 114 -6.18 1.80 -7.54
CA THR A 114 -7.22 0.77 -7.62
C THR A 114 -7.34 0.01 -6.30
N HIS A 115 -6.22 -0.31 -5.64
CA HIS A 115 -6.23 -0.94 -4.33
C HIS A 115 -6.96 -0.07 -3.31
N HIS A 116 -6.61 1.22 -3.19
CA HIS A 116 -7.29 2.13 -2.27
C HIS A 116 -8.80 2.23 -2.55
N ALA A 117 -9.18 2.38 -3.82
CA ALA A 117 -10.58 2.44 -4.23
C ALA A 117 -11.37 1.17 -3.84
N LEU A 118 -10.80 -0.01 -4.14
CA LEU A 118 -11.43 -1.30 -3.84
C LEU A 118 -11.53 -1.56 -2.34
N VAL A 119 -10.46 -1.30 -1.58
CA VAL A 119 -10.47 -1.55 -0.13
C VAL A 119 -11.47 -0.66 0.59
N ALA A 120 -11.56 0.62 0.23
CA ALA A 120 -12.55 1.52 0.81
C ALA A 120 -13.98 1.12 0.45
N TRP A 121 -14.24 0.76 -0.81
CA TRP A 121 -15.57 0.32 -1.25
C TRP A 121 -15.98 -1.00 -0.60
N SER A 122 -15.06 -1.96 -0.52
CA SER A 122 -15.31 -3.26 0.12
C SER A 122 -15.46 -3.14 1.63
N GLY A 123 -14.67 -2.28 2.28
CA GLY A 123 -14.85 -1.98 3.70
C GLY A 123 -16.26 -1.48 4.00
N TRP A 124 -16.77 -0.58 3.16
CA TRP A 124 -18.16 -0.13 3.26
C TRP A 124 -19.17 -1.26 3.03
N LEU A 125 -18.97 -2.11 2.02
CA LEU A 125 -19.83 -3.26 1.76
C LEU A 125 -19.90 -4.18 2.98
N PHE A 126 -18.76 -4.58 3.53
CA PHE A 126 -18.71 -5.48 4.69
C PHE A 126 -19.35 -4.87 5.94
N VAL A 127 -19.10 -3.58 6.21
CA VAL A 127 -19.75 -2.87 7.33
C VAL A 127 -21.27 -2.80 7.16
N SER A 128 -21.74 -2.63 5.92
CA SER A 128 -23.18 -2.58 5.63
C SER A 128 -23.92 -3.88 5.92
N VAL A 129 -23.21 -5.01 5.97
CA VAL A 129 -23.77 -6.35 6.24
C VAL A 129 -23.33 -6.94 7.58
N GLY A 130 -22.54 -6.20 8.39
CA GLY A 130 -22.17 -6.60 9.74
C GLY A 130 -20.69 -6.85 10.00
N CYS A 131 -19.76 -6.59 9.09
CA CYS A 131 -18.29 -6.63 9.22
C CYS A 131 -17.73 -7.64 10.25
N ASP A 132 -18.11 -8.91 10.13
CA ASP A 132 -17.85 -9.95 11.12
C ASP A 132 -17.48 -11.28 10.43
N GLY A 133 -17.13 -12.31 11.21
CA GLY A 133 -16.87 -13.68 10.76
C GLY A 133 -15.55 -13.83 9.99
N GLN A 134 -15.59 -14.60 8.92
CA GLN A 134 -14.40 -15.06 8.19
C GLN A 134 -13.48 -13.95 7.70
N VAL A 135 -13.99 -12.76 7.38
CA VAL A 135 -13.19 -11.62 6.87
C VAL A 135 -12.36 -10.90 7.92
N VAL A 136 -12.68 -11.09 9.21
CA VAL A 136 -12.00 -10.38 10.32
C VAL A 136 -10.51 -10.70 10.35
N LEU A 137 -10.11 -11.95 10.06
CA LEU A 137 -8.69 -12.30 9.94
C LEU A 137 -7.98 -11.45 8.88
N GLY A 138 -8.64 -11.25 7.74
CA GLY A 138 -8.11 -10.42 6.67
C GLY A 138 -7.87 -8.98 7.11
N ILE A 139 -8.80 -8.38 7.84
CA ILE A 139 -8.69 -7.02 8.36
C ILE A 139 -7.54 -6.93 9.38
N MET A 140 -7.47 -7.87 10.32
CA MET A 140 -6.43 -7.92 11.36
C MET A 140 -5.02 -8.04 10.75
N VAL A 141 -4.81 -9.00 9.85
CA VAL A 141 -3.51 -9.24 9.20
C VAL A 141 -3.14 -8.06 8.29
N ASN A 142 -4.09 -7.51 7.53
CA ASN A 142 -3.88 -6.33 6.69
C ASN A 142 -3.44 -5.13 7.54
N SER A 143 -4.08 -4.89 8.68
CA SER A 143 -3.68 -3.81 9.60
C SER A 143 -2.26 -4.02 10.13
N ALA A 144 -1.87 -5.25 10.52
CA ALA A 144 -0.51 -5.54 10.96
C ALA A 144 0.54 -5.23 9.89
N ILE A 145 0.25 -5.56 8.63
CA ILE A 145 1.14 -5.26 7.51
C ILE A 145 1.17 -3.76 7.20
N HIS A 146 0.06 -3.04 7.39
CA HIS A 146 0.04 -1.58 7.28
C HIS A 146 0.92 -0.90 8.35
N VAL A 147 1.04 -1.44 9.57
CA VAL A 147 2.01 -0.97 10.56
C VAL A 147 3.43 -1.01 9.97
N LEU A 148 3.84 -2.13 9.37
CA LEU A 148 5.17 -2.27 8.75
C LEU A 148 5.34 -1.31 7.56
N MET A 149 4.30 -1.17 6.74
CA MET A 149 4.32 -0.31 5.55
C MET A 149 4.44 1.18 5.92
N TYR A 150 3.61 1.67 6.87
CA TYR A 150 3.67 3.07 7.31
C TYR A 150 4.95 3.37 8.10
N THR A 151 5.49 2.39 8.84
CA THR A 151 6.84 2.51 9.46
C THR A 151 7.90 2.73 8.39
N TYR A 152 7.86 1.95 7.30
CA TYR A 152 8.77 2.17 6.17
C TYR A 152 8.59 3.57 5.56
N TYR A 153 7.35 4.03 5.35
CA TYR A 153 7.09 5.35 4.75
C TYR A 153 7.52 6.50 5.67
N PHE A 154 7.31 6.36 6.96
CA PHE A 154 7.79 7.31 7.96
C PHE A 154 9.31 7.43 7.91
N LEU A 155 10.04 6.31 8.00
CA LEU A 155 11.49 6.27 7.93
C LEU A 155 12.02 6.82 6.60
N ALA A 156 11.39 6.48 5.49
CA ALA A 156 11.77 6.98 4.15
C ALA A 156 11.57 8.50 4.01
N ALA A 157 10.64 9.09 4.79
CA ALA A 157 10.43 10.54 4.85
C ALA A 157 11.44 11.26 5.77
N CYS A 158 12.19 10.54 6.63
CA CYS A 158 13.19 11.12 7.52
C CYS A 158 14.49 11.58 6.80
N GLY A 159 14.62 11.28 5.51
CA GLY A 159 15.70 11.83 4.69
C GLY A 159 16.59 10.80 4.02
N PRO A 160 17.58 11.25 3.23
CA PRO A 160 18.41 10.36 2.40
C PRO A 160 19.32 9.44 3.23
N ILE A 161 19.80 9.90 4.39
CA ILE A 161 20.64 9.10 5.29
C ILE A 161 19.88 7.87 5.77
N VAL A 162 18.65 8.02 6.26
CA VAL A 162 17.80 6.91 6.72
C VAL A 162 17.41 6.03 5.54
N ARG A 163 17.02 6.63 4.42
CA ARG A 163 16.55 5.91 3.23
C ARG A 163 17.56 4.90 2.69
N ARG A 164 18.85 5.16 2.77
CA ARG A 164 19.91 4.22 2.31
C ARG A 164 19.90 2.89 3.09
N HIS A 165 19.43 2.89 4.32
CA HIS A 165 19.34 1.71 5.17
C HIS A 165 18.03 0.92 5.00
N LEU A 166 17.10 1.40 4.19
CA LEU A 166 15.80 0.76 3.96
C LEU A 166 15.84 -0.28 2.82
N TRP A 167 16.85 -1.16 2.84
CA TRP A 167 17.05 -2.23 1.85
C TRP A 167 15.89 -3.26 1.87
N TRP A 168 15.16 -3.32 2.96
CA TRP A 168 14.07 -4.28 3.21
C TRP A 168 12.75 -3.94 2.50
N LYS A 169 12.68 -2.87 1.71
CA LYS A 169 11.49 -2.50 0.91
C LYS A 169 10.91 -3.66 0.11
N ARG A 170 11.77 -4.45 -0.56
CA ARG A 170 11.33 -5.60 -1.36
C ARG A 170 10.65 -6.69 -0.52
N TYR A 171 11.03 -6.82 0.74
CA TYR A 171 10.44 -7.82 1.64
C TYR A 171 9.04 -7.42 2.08
N ILE A 172 8.74 -6.12 2.25
CA ILE A 172 7.37 -5.65 2.48
C ILE A 172 6.46 -6.12 1.35
N THR A 173 6.86 -5.92 0.08
CA THR A 173 6.05 -6.38 -1.06
C THR A 173 5.88 -7.90 -1.07
N ARG A 174 6.91 -8.66 -0.68
CA ARG A 174 6.80 -10.12 -0.55
C ARG A 174 5.81 -10.51 0.55
N ILE A 175 5.87 -9.87 1.72
CA ILE A 175 4.93 -10.10 2.83
C ILE A 175 3.50 -9.79 2.38
N GLN A 176 3.28 -8.70 1.63
CA GLN A 176 1.97 -8.37 1.07
C GLN A 176 1.45 -9.44 0.09
N ILE A 177 2.30 -9.96 -0.79
CA ILE A 177 1.94 -11.07 -1.69
C ILE A 177 1.60 -12.32 -0.88
N THR A 178 2.43 -12.68 0.11
CA THR A 178 2.17 -13.83 1.00
C THR A 178 0.86 -13.65 1.76
N GLN A 179 0.55 -12.45 2.26
CA GLN A 179 -0.74 -12.13 2.86
C GLN A 179 -1.90 -12.49 1.94
N PHE A 180 -1.86 -12.02 0.67
CA PHE A 180 -2.93 -12.32 -0.29
C PHE A 180 -3.11 -13.82 -0.49
N VAL A 181 -2.01 -14.57 -0.66
CA VAL A 181 -2.05 -16.02 -0.84
C VAL A 181 -2.68 -16.71 0.39
N CYS A 182 -2.21 -16.39 1.59
CA CYS A 182 -2.72 -16.98 2.84
C CYS A 182 -4.20 -16.64 3.06
N LEU A 183 -4.60 -15.39 2.80
CA LEU A 183 -6.00 -14.98 2.98
C LEU A 183 -6.92 -15.56 1.90
N LEU A 184 -6.46 -15.76 0.68
CA LEU A 184 -7.23 -16.46 -0.36
C LEU A 184 -7.46 -17.93 0.02
N ILE A 185 -6.44 -18.61 0.56
CA ILE A 185 -6.61 -19.99 1.08
C ILE A 185 -7.62 -19.99 2.22
N HIS A 186 -7.51 -19.06 3.17
CA HIS A 186 -8.41 -18.97 4.33
C HIS A 186 -9.86 -18.68 3.92
N ILE A 187 -10.08 -17.79 2.93
CA ILE A 187 -11.43 -17.45 2.45
C ILE A 187 -12.08 -18.60 1.65
N MET A 188 -11.27 -19.53 1.13
CA MET A 188 -11.78 -20.73 0.44
C MET A 188 -12.26 -21.83 1.41
N ILE A 189 -11.84 -21.80 2.68
CA ILE A 189 -12.22 -22.83 3.65
C ILE A 189 -13.75 -22.95 3.78
N PRO A 190 -14.53 -21.86 3.95
CA PRO A 190 -16.00 -21.93 4.03
C PRO A 190 -16.70 -22.46 2.78
N VAL A 191 -16.01 -22.54 1.65
CA VAL A 191 -16.55 -23.13 0.41
C VAL A 191 -16.63 -24.66 0.53
N PHE A 192 -15.63 -25.26 1.22
CA PHE A 192 -15.54 -26.71 1.41
C PHE A 192 -16.16 -27.18 2.74
N TYR A 193 -16.14 -26.32 3.76
CA TYR A 193 -16.66 -26.57 5.11
C TYR A 193 -17.70 -25.49 5.43
N ASP A 194 -18.95 -25.75 5.08
CA ASP A 194 -20.03 -24.76 5.26
C ASP A 194 -20.24 -24.45 6.75
N CYS A 195 -19.72 -23.33 7.19
CA CYS A 195 -19.92 -22.79 8.54
C CYS A 195 -21.00 -21.69 8.58
N GLY A 196 -21.80 -21.54 7.53
CA GLY A 196 -22.87 -20.54 7.47
C GLY A 196 -22.39 -19.12 7.15
N TYR A 197 -21.19 -18.94 6.60
CA TYR A 197 -20.76 -17.63 6.12
C TYR A 197 -21.41 -17.31 4.74
N PRO A 198 -21.91 -16.07 4.50
CA PRO A 198 -22.62 -15.72 3.27
C PRO A 198 -21.77 -15.93 2.01
N ARG A 199 -22.19 -16.80 1.11
CA ARG A 199 -21.45 -17.17 -0.11
C ARG A 199 -21.17 -15.97 -1.03
N GLY A 200 -22.09 -15.00 -1.13
CA GLY A 200 -21.87 -13.78 -1.93
C GLY A 200 -20.70 -12.95 -1.43
N LEU A 201 -20.51 -12.85 -0.13
CA LEU A 201 -19.38 -12.14 0.48
C LEU A 201 -18.06 -12.90 0.29
N LEU A 202 -18.08 -14.24 0.33
CA LEU A 202 -16.91 -15.07 0.01
C LEU A 202 -16.46 -14.87 -1.44
N LEU A 203 -17.40 -14.92 -2.38
CA LEU A 203 -17.11 -14.68 -3.80
C LEU A 203 -16.53 -13.29 -4.04
N TRP A 204 -17.11 -12.26 -3.41
CA TRP A 204 -16.59 -10.91 -3.48
C TRP A 204 -15.16 -10.81 -2.91
N ALA A 205 -14.94 -11.32 -1.70
CA ALA A 205 -13.63 -11.30 -1.05
C ALA A 205 -12.59 -12.07 -1.87
N PHE A 206 -12.95 -13.22 -2.46
CA PHE A 206 -12.10 -14.02 -3.32
C PHE A 206 -11.74 -13.27 -4.61
N ALA A 207 -12.72 -12.71 -5.30
CA ALA A 207 -12.51 -11.95 -6.54
C ALA A 207 -11.60 -10.73 -6.30
N GLN A 208 -11.87 -9.95 -5.26
CA GLN A 208 -11.06 -8.80 -4.88
C GLN A 208 -9.64 -9.20 -4.46
N GLY A 209 -9.49 -10.25 -3.65
CA GLY A 209 -8.20 -10.76 -3.21
C GLY A 209 -7.35 -11.27 -4.37
N THR A 210 -7.95 -12.01 -5.30
CA THR A 210 -7.29 -12.51 -6.51
C THR A 210 -6.84 -11.36 -7.41
N PHE A 211 -7.72 -10.37 -7.63
CA PHE A 211 -7.38 -9.18 -8.42
C PHE A 211 -6.22 -8.40 -7.76
N GLY A 212 -6.28 -8.20 -6.44
CA GLY A 212 -5.18 -7.58 -5.68
C GLY A 212 -3.87 -8.35 -5.83
N LEU A 213 -3.89 -9.67 -5.68
CA LEU A 213 -2.71 -10.54 -5.85
C LEU A 213 -2.07 -10.37 -7.23
N VAL A 214 -2.87 -10.39 -8.29
CA VAL A 214 -2.38 -10.21 -9.68
C VAL A 214 -1.70 -8.85 -9.83
N LEU A 215 -2.29 -7.78 -9.32
CA LEU A 215 -1.70 -6.45 -9.37
C LEU A 215 -0.38 -6.36 -8.59
N PHE A 216 -0.29 -6.98 -7.40
CA PHE A 216 0.94 -7.00 -6.59
C PHE A 216 2.05 -7.84 -7.24
N ILE A 217 1.74 -8.99 -7.83
CA ILE A 217 2.70 -9.81 -8.58
C ILE A 217 3.23 -9.01 -9.78
N ASN A 218 2.35 -8.40 -10.58
CA ASN A 218 2.75 -7.58 -11.72
C ASN A 218 3.67 -6.41 -11.30
N PHE A 219 3.33 -5.74 -10.19
CA PHE A 219 4.17 -4.70 -9.61
C PHE A 219 5.52 -5.24 -9.17
N TYR A 220 5.57 -6.39 -8.49
CA TYR A 220 6.80 -7.01 -8.03
C TYR A 220 7.72 -7.40 -9.21
N VAL A 221 7.16 -8.03 -10.23
CA VAL A 221 7.92 -8.40 -11.44
C VAL A 221 8.51 -7.16 -12.11
N LYS A 222 7.69 -6.14 -12.37
CA LYS A 222 8.15 -4.89 -13.02
C LYS A 222 9.18 -4.12 -12.18
N SER A 223 8.96 -4.02 -10.88
CA SER A 223 9.79 -3.16 -10.00
C SER A 223 11.09 -3.80 -9.56
N TYR A 224 11.14 -5.13 -9.46
CA TYR A 224 12.29 -5.82 -8.88
C TYR A 224 12.95 -6.83 -9.82
N ILE A 225 12.18 -7.62 -10.59
CA ILE A 225 12.75 -8.66 -11.45
C ILE A 225 13.23 -8.06 -12.77
N SER A 226 12.36 -7.38 -13.50
CA SER A 226 12.71 -6.81 -14.82
C SER A 226 13.80 -5.73 -14.69
N ARG A 227 13.76 -4.93 -13.64
CA ARG A 227 14.79 -3.91 -13.39
C ARG A 227 16.15 -4.54 -13.09
N GLN A 228 16.20 -5.61 -12.28
CA GLN A 228 17.45 -6.35 -12.04
C GLN A 228 18.02 -6.98 -13.31
N SER A 229 17.16 -7.48 -14.20
CA SER A 229 17.58 -8.06 -15.48
C SER A 229 18.21 -6.98 -16.38
N ILE A 230 17.58 -5.82 -16.49
CA ILE A 230 18.10 -4.67 -17.26
C ILE A 230 19.44 -4.20 -16.71
N ASP A 231 19.54 -4.02 -15.39
CA ASP A 231 20.79 -3.59 -14.74
C ASP A 231 21.93 -4.59 -14.93
N LYS A 232 21.64 -5.91 -14.97
CA LYS A 232 22.63 -6.95 -15.25
C LYS A 232 23.09 -6.95 -16.70
N THR A 233 22.15 -6.76 -17.64
CA THR A 233 22.43 -6.86 -19.07
C THR A 233 23.10 -5.59 -19.62
N TYR A 234 22.62 -4.43 -19.26
CA TYR A 234 23.07 -3.15 -19.81
C TYR A 234 23.91 -2.31 -18.84
N GLY A 235 23.88 -2.59 -17.56
CA GLY A 235 24.60 -1.82 -16.53
C GLY A 235 26.12 -1.78 -16.75
N PRO A 236 26.81 -2.87 -17.13
CA PRO A 236 28.24 -2.84 -17.45
C PRO A 236 28.56 -1.97 -18.65
N ALA A 237 27.77 -2.07 -19.73
CA ALA A 237 27.96 -1.27 -20.95
C ALA A 237 27.70 0.22 -20.70
N LEU A 238 26.65 0.58 -19.93
CA LEU A 238 26.35 1.95 -19.58
C LEU A 238 27.44 2.59 -18.70
N LYS A 239 27.96 1.84 -17.74
CA LYS A 239 29.11 2.29 -16.89
C LYS A 239 30.37 2.49 -17.71
N SER A 240 30.66 1.61 -18.67
CA SER A 240 31.80 1.76 -19.59
C SER A 240 31.65 3.00 -20.47
N ALA A 241 30.49 3.20 -21.09
CA ALA A 241 30.19 4.39 -21.90
C ALA A 241 30.27 5.70 -21.11
N THR A 242 29.76 5.72 -19.88
CA THR A 242 29.86 6.90 -19.01
C THR A 242 31.31 7.19 -18.61
N LYS A 243 32.10 6.16 -18.35
CA LYS A 243 33.51 6.31 -18.01
C LYS A 243 34.32 6.86 -19.21
N SER A 244 34.08 6.38 -20.43
CA SER A 244 34.74 6.89 -21.65
C SER A 244 34.39 8.34 -21.95
N LEU A 245 33.15 8.75 -21.72
CA LEU A 245 32.74 10.16 -21.89
C LEU A 245 33.38 11.10 -20.87
N LEU A 246 33.58 10.65 -19.64
CA LEU A 246 34.25 11.43 -18.60
C LEU A 246 35.76 11.54 -18.86
N THR A 247 36.42 10.47 -19.34
CA THR A 247 37.86 10.50 -19.69
C THR A 247 38.13 11.39 -20.91
N ASN A 248 37.29 11.37 -21.92
CA ASN A 248 37.43 12.22 -23.10
C ASN A 248 37.25 13.73 -22.79
N ASN A 249 36.39 14.09 -21.83
CA ASN A 249 36.20 15.47 -21.38
C ASN A 249 37.40 15.98 -20.53
N ASP A 250 38.16 15.12 -19.93
CA ASP A 250 39.38 15.52 -19.18
C ASP A 250 40.59 15.70 -20.08
N GLU A 251 40.64 15.05 -21.26
CA GLU A 251 41.67 15.23 -22.28
C GLU A 251 41.47 16.49 -23.15
N GLU A 252 40.27 17.03 -23.22
CA GLU A 252 39.93 18.19 -24.05
C GLU A 252 40.07 19.56 -23.32
N LYS A 253 40.75 19.62 -22.16
CA LYS A 253 41.07 20.90 -21.54
C LYS A 253 42.25 21.54 -22.30
N PRO A 254 42.02 22.64 -23.08
CA PRO A 254 43.13 23.27 -23.76
C PRO A 254 44.10 23.85 -22.74
N ASN A 255 45.37 23.54 -22.94
CA ASN A 255 46.54 24.07 -22.23
C ASN A 255 46.62 25.61 -22.46
N ARG A 256 45.87 26.39 -21.68
CA ARG A 256 46.05 27.87 -21.65
C ARG A 256 47.29 28.14 -20.83
N ALA A 257 48.43 28.03 -21.52
CA ALA A 257 49.67 28.63 -21.07
C ALA A 257 49.44 30.14 -20.95
N TYR A 258 49.43 30.64 -19.74
CA TYR A 258 49.52 32.08 -19.47
C TYR A 258 50.91 32.56 -19.90
N SER A 259 51.02 33.13 -21.08
CA SER A 259 52.18 33.96 -21.45
C SER A 259 52.15 35.24 -20.58
N LYS A 260 52.98 35.27 -19.55
CA LYS A 260 53.42 36.52 -18.92
C LYS A 260 54.29 37.27 -19.94
N ARG A 261 53.87 38.43 -20.42
CA ARG A 261 54.76 39.47 -20.93
C ARG A 261 54.44 40.77 -20.20
N ALA A 262 55.52 41.22 -19.59
CA ALA A 262 55.97 42.57 -19.21
C ALA A 262 54.92 43.70 -19.22
#